data_bcff2c3ab19f79f9f4e98d31c8927e76
#
_entry.id   bcff2c3ab19f79f9f4e98d31c8927e76
#
_cell.length_a   1.000
_cell.length_b   1.000
_cell.length_c   1.000
_cell.angle_alpha   90.00
_cell.angle_beta   90.00
_cell.angle_gamma   90.00
#
_symmetry.space_group_name_H-M   'P 1'
#
loop_
_entity.id
_entity.type
_entity.pdbx_description
1 polymer ?
#
loop_
_entity_poly.entity_id
_entity_poly.type
_entity_poly.pdbx_seq_one_letter_code
_entity_poly.pdbx_strand_id
1 'polypeptide(L)'
;MNGAISVRQALARHLPSRTANRYDSQMQPREYDIMYNLESTYWWHTGMMAIMEQMLAPTLVSGAKLLDIGCGTGAKMQLLSRYAEVWGIDMHPRAIELCGERGLENVQTGDATALPFEDGTFTHAICCEVLQNLENDIAGVREAYRVLKPGGYYYVSEQAYPVLRGQHDISQGAVRRYTRKRLREIMGDAGFSIKRMTSANTVLFPMLAAVRLASRALHPPSKIKPEESHSDLKPLPGPANYLLRSILEAERAMIKKTSLPYGLTIITLAQK
;
A
#
# COMPACT_ATOMS: atom_id res chain seq x y z
N MET A 1 21.00 29.88 32.32
CA MET A 1 21.01 29.89 30.84
C MET A 1 21.07 28.43 30.40
N ASN A 2 19.91 27.82 30.22
CA ASN A 2 19.78 26.42 29.77
C ASN A 2 19.35 26.41 28.32
N GLY A 3 20.27 26.01 27.44
CA GLY A 3 20.02 25.87 26.02
C GLY A 3 19.16 24.64 25.75
N ALA A 4 17.92 24.84 25.33
CA ALA A 4 17.06 23.80 24.79
C ALA A 4 17.63 23.38 23.42
N ILE A 5 18.22 22.18 23.35
CA ILE A 5 18.62 21.55 22.09
C ILE A 5 17.33 21.18 21.33
N SER A 6 17.13 21.81 20.18
CA SER A 6 15.99 21.54 19.29
C SER A 6 15.93 20.06 18.96
N VAL A 7 14.74 19.47 19.06
CA VAL A 7 14.42 18.07 18.71
C VAL A 7 14.91 17.71 17.28
N ARG A 8 15.05 18.71 16.40
CA ARG A 8 15.63 18.54 15.04
C ARG A 8 17.10 18.15 15.02
N GLN A 9 17.90 18.48 16.06
CA GLN A 9 19.34 18.18 16.12
C GLN A 9 19.65 16.82 16.76
N ALA A 10 18.75 16.26 17.56
CA ALA A 10 18.94 14.96 18.19
C ALA A 10 18.70 13.77 17.22
N LEU A 11 17.86 13.96 16.20
CA LEU A 11 17.50 12.93 15.20
C LEU A 11 18.57 12.70 14.11
N ALA A 12 19.58 13.56 13.99
CA ALA A 12 20.59 13.48 12.92
C ALA A 12 21.79 12.55 13.25
N ARG A 13 21.85 11.89 14.41
CA ARG A 13 23.07 11.20 14.87
C ARG A 13 23.10 9.67 14.84
N HIS A 14 22.09 8.98 14.30
CA HIS A 14 22.07 7.51 14.28
C HIS A 14 21.57 6.93 12.94
N LEU A 15 22.19 7.32 11.83
CA LEU A 15 22.08 6.56 10.60
C LEU A 15 23.40 5.83 10.33
N PRO A 16 23.44 4.50 10.30
CA PRO A 16 24.65 3.78 9.89
C PRO A 16 24.91 4.00 8.39
N SER A 17 26.17 4.30 8.05
CA SER A 17 26.70 4.63 6.72
C SER A 17 26.71 3.45 5.72
N ARG A 18 25.59 2.76 5.52
CA ARG A 18 25.40 1.70 4.51
C ARG A 18 24.18 1.94 3.62
N THR A 19 23.88 3.19 3.29
CA THR A 19 22.65 3.59 2.58
C THR A 19 22.75 3.61 1.04
N ALA A 20 23.91 3.41 0.46
CA ALA A 20 24.09 3.53 -0.99
C ALA A 20 23.45 2.41 -1.86
N ASN A 21 23.00 1.28 -1.25
CA ASN A 21 22.49 0.12 -2.00
C ASN A 21 21.05 -0.30 -1.64
N ARG A 22 20.33 0.45 -0.80
CA ARG A 22 18.94 0.11 -0.44
C ARG A 22 17.90 0.69 -1.40
N TYR A 23 18.27 1.66 -2.22
CA TYR A 23 17.35 2.34 -3.15
C TYR A 23 17.23 1.66 -4.52
N ASP A 24 18.15 0.76 -4.87
CA ASP A 24 18.17 0.11 -6.20
C ASP A 24 17.02 -0.89 -6.44
N SER A 25 16.31 -1.33 -5.38
CA SER A 25 15.15 -2.24 -5.48
C SER A 25 13.80 -1.55 -5.21
N GLN A 26 13.74 -0.21 -5.24
CA GLN A 26 12.55 0.56 -4.88
C GLN A 26 11.86 1.16 -6.10
N MET A 27 10.60 1.59 -5.89
CA MET A 27 9.85 2.38 -6.86
C MET A 27 10.66 3.63 -7.25
N GLN A 28 10.80 3.88 -8.56
CA GLN A 28 11.59 5.00 -9.02
C GLN A 28 10.92 6.35 -8.69
N PRO A 29 11.69 7.43 -8.41
CA PRO A 29 11.14 8.74 -8.05
C PRO A 29 10.07 9.23 -9.02
N ARG A 30 10.25 9.04 -10.33
CA ARG A 30 9.29 9.41 -11.37
C ARG A 30 7.91 8.74 -11.21
N GLU A 31 7.86 7.52 -10.65
CA GLU A 31 6.60 6.80 -10.44
C GLU A 31 5.75 7.45 -9.33
N TYR A 32 6.40 8.06 -8.33
CA TYR A 32 5.70 8.87 -7.32
C TYR A 32 5.05 10.09 -7.94
N ASP A 33 5.74 10.80 -8.84
CA ASP A 33 5.17 11.96 -9.53
C ASP A 33 4.00 11.57 -10.45
N ILE A 34 4.12 10.45 -11.17
CA ILE A 34 3.03 9.89 -11.99
C ILE A 34 1.83 9.52 -11.10
N MET A 35 2.07 8.84 -9.99
CA MET A 35 1.03 8.45 -9.04
C MET A 35 0.33 9.68 -8.46
N TYR A 36 1.09 10.69 -8.00
CA TYR A 36 0.56 11.94 -7.44
C TYR A 36 -0.42 12.64 -8.39
N ASN A 37 -0.10 12.68 -9.68
CA ASN A 37 -0.93 13.32 -10.70
C ASN A 37 -2.17 12.49 -11.09
N LEU A 38 -2.14 11.17 -10.93
CA LEU A 38 -3.19 10.29 -11.41
C LEU A 38 -4.12 9.75 -10.32
N GLU A 39 -3.64 9.59 -9.08
CA GLU A 39 -4.37 8.84 -8.04
C GLU A 39 -5.72 9.44 -7.63
N SER A 40 -5.91 10.76 -7.84
CA SER A 40 -7.19 11.42 -7.57
C SER A 40 -8.25 11.20 -8.66
N THR A 41 -7.84 10.79 -9.85
CA THR A 41 -8.72 10.69 -11.03
C THR A 41 -8.72 9.33 -11.70
N TYR A 42 -7.64 8.57 -11.57
CA TYR A 42 -7.49 7.28 -12.24
C TYR A 42 -8.42 6.22 -11.63
N TRP A 43 -9.15 5.53 -12.47
CA TRP A 43 -10.21 4.60 -12.08
C TRP A 43 -9.81 3.58 -11.01
N TRP A 44 -8.59 3.03 -11.14
CA TRP A 44 -8.11 1.99 -10.23
C TRP A 44 -7.86 2.54 -8.83
N HIS A 45 -7.12 3.66 -8.73
CA HIS A 45 -6.81 4.29 -7.44
C HIS A 45 -8.09 4.74 -6.72
N THR A 46 -8.96 5.46 -7.43
CA THR A 46 -10.20 5.97 -6.84
C THR A 46 -11.15 4.84 -6.42
N GLY A 47 -11.24 3.77 -7.22
CA GLY A 47 -12.05 2.61 -6.90
C GLY A 47 -11.51 1.79 -5.74
N MET A 48 -10.18 1.56 -5.70
CA MET A 48 -9.54 0.85 -4.58
C MET A 48 -9.63 1.63 -3.27
N MET A 49 -9.46 2.96 -3.31
CA MET A 49 -9.67 3.83 -2.15
C MET A 49 -11.12 3.76 -1.66
N ALA A 50 -12.11 3.73 -2.55
CA ALA A 50 -13.51 3.60 -2.16
C ALA A 50 -13.84 2.24 -1.52
N ILE A 51 -13.22 1.14 -1.99
CA ILE A 51 -13.33 -0.19 -1.37
C ILE A 51 -12.68 -0.18 0.02
N MET A 52 -11.48 0.40 0.16
CA MET A 52 -10.76 0.52 1.43
C MET A 52 -11.61 1.31 2.43
N GLU A 53 -12.10 2.47 2.06
CA GLU A 53 -12.96 3.30 2.89
C GLU A 53 -14.21 2.53 3.35
N GLN A 54 -14.90 1.84 2.42
CA GLN A 54 -16.09 1.04 2.74
C GLN A 54 -15.80 -0.06 3.78
N MET A 55 -14.59 -0.64 3.76
CA MET A 55 -14.23 -1.70 4.69
C MET A 55 -13.75 -1.17 6.04
N LEU A 56 -13.06 -0.03 6.06
CA LEU A 56 -12.47 0.56 7.26
C LEU A 56 -13.43 1.47 8.03
N ALA A 57 -14.22 2.31 7.35
CA ALA A 57 -15.04 3.31 7.99
C ALA A 57 -15.96 2.75 9.11
N PRO A 58 -16.56 1.55 8.97
CA PRO A 58 -17.36 0.96 10.04
C PRO A 58 -16.59 0.59 11.31
N THR A 59 -15.25 0.50 11.24
CA THR A 59 -14.39 0.16 12.40
C THR A 59 -13.79 1.40 13.06
N LEU A 60 -13.77 2.54 12.35
CA LEU A 60 -13.21 3.78 12.83
C LEU A 60 -14.16 4.46 13.84
N VAL A 61 -13.68 4.67 15.04
CA VAL A 61 -14.41 5.34 16.13
C VAL A 61 -13.79 6.71 16.42
N SER A 62 -14.51 7.56 17.14
CA SER A 62 -13.99 8.88 17.57
C SER A 62 -12.66 8.73 18.30
N GLY A 63 -11.67 9.56 17.94
CA GLY A 63 -10.32 9.50 18.51
C GLY A 63 -9.44 8.38 17.92
N ALA A 64 -9.86 7.76 16.80
CA ALA A 64 -9.01 6.78 16.11
C ALA A 64 -7.70 7.41 15.64
N LYS A 65 -6.59 6.68 15.85
CA LYS A 65 -5.27 6.95 15.27
C LYS A 65 -4.96 5.89 14.23
N LEU A 66 -4.64 6.32 13.01
CA LEU A 66 -4.40 5.43 11.88
C LEU A 66 -3.00 5.66 11.32
N LEU A 67 -2.26 4.57 11.09
CA LEU A 67 -0.97 4.57 10.42
C LEU A 67 -1.11 4.06 8.98
N ASP A 68 -0.67 4.84 7.99
CA ASP A 68 -0.47 4.40 6.60
C ASP A 68 0.99 3.96 6.43
N ILE A 69 1.19 2.65 6.33
CA ILE A 69 2.51 2.02 6.16
C ILE A 69 2.79 1.95 4.65
N GLY A 70 3.80 2.72 4.19
CA GLY A 70 4.05 2.97 2.79
C GLY A 70 3.00 3.93 2.22
N CYS A 71 2.94 5.13 2.79
CA CYS A 71 1.90 6.11 2.49
C CYS A 71 1.96 6.68 1.06
N GLY A 72 3.11 6.48 0.37
CA GLY A 72 3.30 7.00 -0.97
C GLY A 72 3.08 8.51 -1.01
N THR A 73 2.23 8.97 -1.89
CA THR A 73 1.93 10.39 -2.08
C THR A 73 0.82 10.94 -1.18
N GLY A 74 0.30 10.13 -0.25
CA GLY A 74 -0.61 10.57 0.80
C GLY A 74 -2.11 10.63 0.45
N ALA A 75 -2.55 10.19 -0.73
CA ALA A 75 -3.98 10.27 -1.09
C ALA A 75 -4.89 9.47 -0.17
N LYS A 76 -4.45 8.29 0.30
CA LYS A 76 -5.18 7.48 1.27
C LYS A 76 -5.27 8.17 2.63
N MET A 77 -4.17 8.80 3.06
CA MET A 77 -4.15 9.61 4.29
C MET A 77 -5.14 10.77 4.21
N GLN A 78 -5.13 11.53 3.10
CA GLN A 78 -6.07 12.63 2.88
C GLN A 78 -7.53 12.15 2.89
N LEU A 79 -7.81 10.99 2.31
CA LEU A 79 -9.14 10.39 2.36
C LEU A 79 -9.56 10.04 3.78
N LEU A 80 -8.66 9.44 4.57
CA LEU A 80 -8.97 8.90 5.90
C LEU A 80 -8.88 9.94 7.03
N SER A 81 -8.28 11.12 6.79
CA SER A 81 -8.17 12.20 7.78
C SER A 81 -9.52 12.72 8.26
N ARG A 82 -10.60 12.51 7.52
CA ARG A 82 -11.97 12.83 7.95
C ARG A 82 -12.52 11.89 9.02
N TYR A 83 -11.87 10.75 9.27
CA TYR A 83 -12.32 9.72 10.22
C TYR A 83 -11.36 9.52 11.38
N ALA A 84 -10.08 9.85 11.21
CA ALA A 84 -9.03 9.55 12.18
C ALA A 84 -7.91 10.59 12.13
N GLU A 85 -7.11 10.65 13.21
CA GLU A 85 -5.79 11.26 13.17
C GLU A 85 -4.86 10.32 12.37
N VAL A 86 -4.39 10.77 11.20
CA VAL A 86 -3.64 9.92 10.27
C VAL A 86 -2.16 10.25 10.32
N TRP A 87 -1.35 9.20 10.41
CA TRP A 87 0.11 9.20 10.36
C TRP A 87 0.57 8.39 9.16
N GLY A 88 1.69 8.78 8.54
CA GLY A 88 2.25 8.09 7.39
C GLY A 88 3.73 7.87 7.48
N ILE A 89 4.18 6.73 7.00
CA ILE A 89 5.59 6.49 6.71
C ILE A 89 5.76 6.01 5.27
N ASP A 90 6.85 6.42 4.67
CA ASP A 90 7.33 5.84 3.41
C ASP A 90 8.87 5.80 3.45
N MET A 91 9.48 4.86 2.76
CA MET A 91 10.92 4.77 2.73
C MET A 91 11.55 5.86 1.84
N HIS A 92 10.81 6.33 0.84
CA HIS A 92 11.33 7.24 -0.17
C HIS A 92 11.07 8.72 0.21
N PRO A 93 12.12 9.59 0.27
CA PRO A 93 11.94 11.00 0.62
C PRO A 93 10.97 11.75 -0.30
N ARG A 94 10.92 11.40 -1.61
CA ARG A 94 10.00 12.04 -2.56
C ARG A 94 8.52 11.82 -2.18
N ALA A 95 8.18 10.66 -1.62
CA ALA A 95 6.84 10.40 -1.09
C ALA A 95 6.47 11.41 0.00
N ILE A 96 7.38 11.64 0.95
CA ILE A 96 7.16 12.56 2.07
C ILE A 96 7.04 14.02 1.59
N GLU A 97 7.84 14.42 0.60
CA GLU A 97 7.71 15.74 -0.04
C GLU A 97 6.31 15.93 -0.63
N LEU A 98 5.82 14.94 -1.41
CA LEU A 98 4.50 14.97 -2.03
C LEU A 98 3.35 14.95 -0.99
N CYS A 99 3.52 14.24 0.10
CA CYS A 99 2.60 14.33 1.25
C CYS A 99 2.56 15.75 1.82
N GLY A 100 3.72 16.42 1.97
CA GLY A 100 3.81 17.81 2.39
C GLY A 100 3.10 18.76 1.42
N GLU A 101 3.21 18.55 0.11
CA GLU A 101 2.48 19.30 -0.92
C GLU A 101 0.95 19.15 -0.78
N ARG A 102 0.45 18.03 -0.20
CA ARG A 102 -0.96 17.83 0.16
C ARG A 102 -1.37 18.44 1.48
N GLY A 103 -0.45 19.06 2.22
CA GLY A 103 -0.70 19.61 3.55
C GLY A 103 -0.75 18.55 4.67
N LEU A 104 -0.17 17.36 4.46
CA LEU A 104 -0.07 16.33 5.47
C LEU A 104 1.18 16.54 6.34
N GLU A 105 0.99 16.72 7.65
CA GLU A 105 2.07 17.07 8.59
C GLU A 105 2.65 15.83 9.31
N ASN A 106 1.82 14.83 9.62
CA ASN A 106 2.21 13.62 10.36
C ASN A 106 2.81 12.57 9.43
N VAL A 107 3.86 12.94 8.69
CA VAL A 107 4.55 12.07 7.75
C VAL A 107 6.05 12.08 7.99
N GLN A 108 6.70 10.94 7.85
CA GLN A 108 8.16 10.82 7.97
C GLN A 108 8.71 9.67 7.14
N THR A 109 10.00 9.75 6.83
CA THR A 109 10.69 8.60 6.24
C THR A 109 10.84 7.49 7.27
N GLY A 110 10.63 6.24 6.84
CA GLY A 110 10.77 5.09 7.75
C GLY A 110 10.72 3.75 7.01
N ASP A 111 11.26 2.73 7.68
CA ASP A 111 11.27 1.35 7.20
C ASP A 111 10.05 0.61 7.78
N ALA A 112 9.22 0.02 6.92
CA ALA A 112 8.06 -0.76 7.34
C ALA A 112 8.43 -2.01 8.17
N THR A 113 9.69 -2.45 8.11
CA THR A 113 10.21 -3.58 8.90
C THR A 113 10.79 -3.17 10.25
N ALA A 114 10.82 -1.85 10.55
CA ALA A 114 11.32 -1.28 11.80
C ALA A 114 10.61 0.07 12.05
N LEU A 115 9.32 0.03 12.37
CA LEU A 115 8.47 1.22 12.53
C LEU A 115 8.92 2.08 13.71
N PRO A 116 9.13 3.40 13.51
CA PRO A 116 9.64 4.31 14.55
C PRO A 116 8.53 4.75 15.53
N PHE A 117 7.68 3.83 15.95
CA PHE A 117 6.57 4.07 16.87
C PHE A 117 6.59 3.06 18.01
N GLU A 118 6.06 3.47 19.16
CA GLU A 118 5.91 2.60 20.33
C GLU A 118 4.83 1.54 20.12
N ASP A 119 4.91 0.46 20.90
CA ASP A 119 3.92 -0.61 20.91
C ASP A 119 2.53 -0.05 21.25
N GLY A 120 1.50 -0.50 20.55
CA GLY A 120 0.13 -0.12 20.85
C GLY A 120 -0.18 1.37 20.67
N THR A 121 0.50 2.06 19.76
CA THR A 121 0.25 3.49 19.49
C THR A 121 -1.03 3.70 18.69
N PHE A 122 -1.31 2.86 17.70
CA PHE A 122 -2.38 3.04 16.72
C PHE A 122 -3.57 2.15 16.98
N THR A 123 -4.77 2.64 16.66
CA THR A 123 -6.00 1.84 16.65
C THR A 123 -6.19 1.14 15.31
N HIS A 124 -5.65 1.72 14.24
CA HIS A 124 -5.73 1.20 12.88
C HIS A 124 -4.40 1.33 12.16
N ALA A 125 -4.13 0.40 11.27
CA ALA A 125 -3.05 0.50 10.30
C ALA A 125 -3.54 0.06 8.93
N ILE A 126 -3.01 0.69 7.88
CA ILE A 126 -3.21 0.25 6.50
C ILE A 126 -1.86 0.00 5.85
N CYS A 127 -1.82 -0.95 4.91
CA CYS A 127 -0.65 -1.29 4.13
C CYS A 127 -1.13 -1.71 2.73
N CYS A 128 -0.95 -0.84 1.75
CA CYS A 128 -1.51 -1.01 0.43
C CYS A 128 -0.39 -1.13 -0.60
N GLU A 129 -0.17 -2.34 -1.12
CA GLU A 129 0.85 -2.66 -2.13
C GLU A 129 2.29 -2.39 -1.68
N VAL A 130 2.57 -2.60 -0.40
CA VAL A 130 3.87 -2.38 0.21
C VAL A 130 4.56 -3.68 0.61
N LEU A 131 3.83 -4.66 1.17
CA LEU A 131 4.43 -5.93 1.58
C LEU A 131 5.11 -6.64 0.39
N GLN A 132 4.58 -6.48 -0.81
CA GLN A 132 5.17 -7.02 -2.04
C GLN A 132 6.57 -6.47 -2.34
N ASN A 133 6.93 -5.29 -1.79
CA ASN A 133 8.22 -4.62 -2.01
C ASN A 133 9.24 -4.99 -0.91
N LEU A 134 8.79 -5.52 0.22
CA LEU A 134 9.66 -5.88 1.35
C LEU A 134 10.36 -7.22 1.10
N GLU A 135 11.67 -7.27 1.24
CA GLU A 135 12.40 -8.54 1.26
C GLU A 135 11.92 -9.43 2.42
N ASN A 136 11.71 -8.84 3.60
CA ASN A 136 11.16 -9.50 4.78
C ASN A 136 9.73 -9.01 5.07
N ASP A 137 8.76 -9.55 4.34
CA ASP A 137 7.34 -9.22 4.51
C ASP A 137 6.79 -9.61 5.89
N ILE A 138 7.33 -10.68 6.50
CA ILE A 138 6.95 -11.14 7.84
C ILE A 138 7.32 -10.09 8.89
N ALA A 139 8.50 -9.47 8.78
CA ALA A 139 8.90 -8.40 9.70
C ALA A 139 7.95 -7.20 9.59
N GLY A 140 7.56 -6.79 8.37
CA GLY A 140 6.59 -5.71 8.17
C GLY A 140 5.23 -6.00 8.81
N VAL A 141 4.71 -7.23 8.67
CA VAL A 141 3.44 -7.63 9.30
C VAL A 141 3.56 -7.66 10.83
N ARG A 142 4.69 -8.13 11.40
CA ARG A 142 4.95 -8.12 12.85
C ARG A 142 5.05 -6.72 13.40
N GLU A 143 5.69 -5.79 12.70
CA GLU A 143 5.77 -4.38 13.10
C GLU A 143 4.37 -3.72 13.08
N ALA A 144 3.55 -3.97 12.06
CA ALA A 144 2.16 -3.53 12.04
C ALA A 144 1.38 -4.08 13.24
N TYR A 145 1.59 -5.35 13.59
CA TYR A 145 0.98 -5.96 14.79
C TYR A 145 1.48 -5.28 16.08
N ARG A 146 2.77 -5.03 16.21
CA ARG A 146 3.39 -4.42 17.39
C ARG A 146 2.80 -3.04 17.68
N VAL A 147 2.76 -2.17 16.68
CA VAL A 147 2.31 -0.77 16.84
C VAL A 147 0.81 -0.62 17.01
N LEU A 148 0.02 -1.65 16.71
CA LEU A 148 -1.43 -1.65 16.93
C LEU A 148 -1.77 -1.92 18.39
N LYS A 149 -2.80 -1.24 18.89
CA LYS A 149 -3.44 -1.54 20.19
C LYS A 149 -4.13 -2.90 20.15
N PRO A 150 -4.29 -3.59 21.31
CA PRO A 150 -5.18 -4.74 21.39
C PRO A 150 -6.58 -4.39 20.85
N GLY A 151 -7.13 -5.23 19.98
CA GLY A 151 -8.39 -4.98 19.27
C GLY A 151 -8.28 -4.05 18.07
N GLY A 152 -7.10 -3.50 17.76
CA GLY A 152 -6.85 -2.65 16.61
C GLY A 152 -6.97 -3.39 15.28
N TYR A 153 -7.28 -2.66 14.21
CA TYR A 153 -7.52 -3.21 12.88
C TYR A 153 -6.35 -2.98 11.93
N TYR A 154 -6.08 -3.97 11.10
CA TYR A 154 -5.08 -3.91 10.04
C TYR A 154 -5.72 -4.19 8.68
N TYR A 155 -5.68 -3.22 7.78
CA TYR A 155 -6.11 -3.38 6.40
C TYR A 155 -4.90 -3.58 5.50
N VAL A 156 -4.93 -4.62 4.68
CA VAL A 156 -3.88 -4.92 3.69
C VAL A 156 -4.50 -5.15 2.33
N SER A 157 -3.93 -4.55 1.31
CA SER A 157 -4.21 -4.88 -0.09
C SER A 157 -2.91 -5.18 -0.82
N GLU A 158 -2.85 -6.33 -1.50
CA GLU A 158 -1.66 -6.79 -2.22
C GLU A 158 -2.00 -7.41 -3.56
N GLN A 159 -1.10 -7.28 -4.52
CA GLN A 159 -1.29 -7.85 -5.85
C GLN A 159 -1.28 -9.38 -5.80
N ALA A 160 -2.29 -9.97 -6.48
CA ALA A 160 -2.51 -11.40 -6.49
C ALA A 160 -1.73 -12.12 -7.60
N TYR A 161 -1.55 -13.43 -7.40
CA TYR A 161 -1.01 -14.41 -8.34
C TYR A 161 0.44 -14.16 -8.77
N PRO A 162 1.40 -14.87 -8.16
CA PRO A 162 2.82 -14.79 -8.50
C PRO A 162 3.12 -15.02 -10.00
N VAL A 163 2.31 -15.84 -10.67
CA VAL A 163 2.43 -16.11 -12.11
C VAL A 163 2.16 -14.88 -12.98
N LEU A 164 1.46 -13.87 -12.47
CA LEU A 164 1.16 -12.62 -13.19
C LEU A 164 2.19 -11.51 -12.98
N ARG A 165 3.28 -11.78 -12.24
CA ARG A 165 4.37 -10.81 -12.04
C ARG A 165 5.00 -10.46 -13.38
N GLY A 166 5.15 -9.15 -13.66
CA GLY A 166 5.63 -8.64 -14.93
C GLY A 166 6.35 -7.30 -14.81
N GLN A 167 6.45 -6.56 -15.90
CA GLN A 167 7.18 -5.31 -16.03
C GLN A 167 6.68 -4.23 -15.03
N HIS A 168 5.36 -4.10 -14.90
CA HIS A 168 4.75 -3.16 -13.95
C HIS A 168 5.20 -3.44 -12.51
N ASP A 169 5.23 -4.71 -12.09
CA ASP A 169 5.67 -5.06 -10.73
C ASP A 169 7.13 -4.65 -10.49
N ILE A 170 7.98 -4.86 -11.48
CA ILE A 170 9.40 -4.50 -11.41
C ILE A 170 9.56 -2.98 -11.29
N SER A 171 8.81 -2.19 -12.07
CA SER A 171 8.87 -0.72 -12.00
C SER A 171 8.39 -0.15 -10.65
N GLN A 172 7.50 -0.88 -9.97
CA GLN A 172 7.02 -0.54 -8.64
C GLN A 172 7.90 -1.10 -7.50
N GLY A 173 9.03 -1.74 -7.83
CA GLY A 173 9.92 -2.35 -6.84
C GLY A 173 9.39 -3.64 -6.22
N ALA A 174 8.32 -4.23 -6.78
CA ALA A 174 7.74 -5.45 -6.21
C ALA A 174 8.63 -6.67 -6.45
N VAL A 175 9.05 -7.30 -5.37
CA VAL A 175 9.85 -8.54 -5.41
C VAL A 175 8.96 -9.77 -5.50
N ARG A 176 7.67 -9.67 -5.12
CA ARG A 176 6.69 -10.76 -5.15
C ARG A 176 5.27 -10.31 -5.43
N ARG A 177 4.39 -11.27 -5.67
CA ARG A 177 2.94 -11.18 -5.57
C ARG A 177 2.43 -12.22 -4.60
N TYR A 178 1.21 -12.06 -4.12
CA TYR A 178 0.64 -12.88 -3.07
C TYR A 178 -0.37 -13.92 -3.55
N THR A 179 -0.52 -14.96 -2.74
CA THR A 179 -1.69 -15.83 -2.72
C THR A 179 -2.47 -15.59 -1.45
N ARG A 180 -3.78 -15.88 -1.45
CA ARG A 180 -4.62 -15.82 -0.25
C ARG A 180 -4.07 -16.69 0.89
N LYS A 181 -3.47 -17.83 0.55
CA LYS A 181 -2.82 -18.75 1.50
C LYS A 181 -1.65 -18.06 2.18
N ARG A 182 -0.71 -17.49 1.40
CA ARG A 182 0.48 -16.81 1.95
C ARG A 182 0.12 -15.62 2.86
N LEU A 183 -0.84 -14.77 2.45
CA LEU A 183 -1.27 -13.67 3.30
C LEU A 183 -1.89 -14.15 4.61
N ARG A 184 -2.68 -15.24 4.55
CA ARG A 184 -3.29 -15.83 5.73
C ARG A 184 -2.25 -16.38 6.70
N GLU A 185 -1.21 -17.04 6.18
CA GLU A 185 -0.09 -17.58 6.95
C GLU A 185 0.68 -16.48 7.66
N ILE A 186 1.20 -15.48 6.94
CA ILE A 186 2.03 -14.43 7.55
C ILE A 186 1.25 -13.56 8.56
N MET A 187 -0.04 -13.33 8.34
CA MET A 187 -0.88 -12.62 9.28
C MET A 187 -1.18 -13.47 10.53
N GLY A 188 -1.49 -14.75 10.36
CA GLY A 188 -1.71 -15.68 11.47
C GLY A 188 -0.46 -15.85 12.33
N ASP A 189 0.71 -16.02 11.70
CA ASP A 189 2.00 -16.13 12.39
C ASP A 189 2.39 -14.87 13.16
N ALA A 190 1.90 -13.70 12.74
CA ALA A 190 2.06 -12.45 13.48
C ALA A 190 1.03 -12.27 14.62
N GLY A 191 -0.01 -13.09 14.69
CA GLY A 191 -1.05 -13.06 15.72
C GLY A 191 -2.37 -12.41 15.30
N PHE A 192 -2.51 -11.99 14.05
CA PHE A 192 -3.74 -11.38 13.55
C PHE A 192 -4.88 -12.39 13.36
N SER A 193 -6.09 -12.00 13.79
CA SER A 193 -7.35 -12.66 13.45
C SER A 193 -7.94 -12.04 12.18
N ILE A 194 -8.05 -12.80 11.10
CA ILE A 194 -8.63 -12.31 9.85
C ILE A 194 -10.15 -12.22 10.00
N LYS A 195 -10.68 -11.00 9.95
CA LYS A 195 -12.12 -10.72 9.98
C LYS A 195 -12.76 -10.84 8.60
N ARG A 196 -12.02 -10.41 7.57
CA ARG A 196 -12.49 -10.52 6.20
C ARG A 196 -11.33 -10.62 5.23
N MET A 197 -11.47 -11.49 4.22
CA MET A 197 -10.57 -11.58 3.09
C MET A 197 -11.37 -11.67 1.81
N THR A 198 -11.21 -10.69 0.93
CA THR A 198 -11.90 -10.58 -0.36
C THR A 198 -10.90 -10.32 -1.47
N SER A 199 -11.36 -10.23 -2.70
CA SER A 199 -10.55 -9.79 -3.84
C SER A 199 -11.24 -8.63 -4.54
N ALA A 200 -10.49 -7.86 -5.31
CA ALA A 200 -10.98 -6.81 -6.20
C ALA A 200 -10.40 -6.98 -7.60
N ASN A 201 -10.95 -6.24 -8.56
CA ASN A 201 -10.69 -6.41 -9.99
C ASN A 201 -11.03 -7.82 -10.48
N THR A 202 -12.15 -8.35 -10.01
CA THR A 202 -12.66 -9.69 -10.33
C THR A 202 -13.25 -9.74 -11.73
N VAL A 203 -14.05 -8.74 -12.13
CA VAL A 203 -14.72 -8.69 -13.44
C VAL A 203 -13.69 -8.54 -14.56
N LEU A 204 -12.69 -7.71 -14.37
CA LEU A 204 -11.62 -7.48 -15.34
C LEU A 204 -10.52 -8.56 -15.29
N PHE A 205 -10.52 -9.41 -14.27
CA PHE A 205 -9.48 -10.40 -14.02
C PHE A 205 -9.16 -11.30 -15.22
N PRO A 206 -10.14 -11.95 -15.89
CA PRO A 206 -9.83 -12.87 -16.99
C PRO A 206 -9.09 -12.17 -18.13
N MET A 207 -9.54 -10.99 -18.52
CA MET A 207 -8.94 -10.20 -19.60
C MET A 207 -7.53 -9.74 -19.21
N LEU A 208 -7.37 -9.13 -18.03
CA LEU A 208 -6.09 -8.59 -17.57
C LEU A 208 -5.08 -9.70 -17.29
N ALA A 209 -5.53 -10.85 -16.78
CA ALA A 209 -4.68 -12.01 -16.60
C ALA A 209 -4.16 -12.56 -17.95
N ALA A 210 -5.02 -12.65 -18.96
CA ALA A 210 -4.62 -13.09 -20.31
C ALA A 210 -3.58 -12.13 -20.92
N VAL A 211 -3.80 -10.81 -20.83
CA VAL A 211 -2.85 -9.78 -21.29
C VAL A 211 -1.51 -9.91 -20.56
N ARG A 212 -1.52 -10.06 -19.23
CA ARG A 212 -0.28 -10.20 -18.44
C ARG A 212 0.45 -11.51 -18.74
N LEU A 213 -0.24 -12.61 -18.93
CA LEU A 213 0.39 -13.88 -19.31
C LEU A 213 1.01 -13.80 -20.71
N ALA A 214 0.32 -13.20 -21.68
CA ALA A 214 0.86 -12.97 -23.01
C ALA A 214 2.09 -12.05 -22.97
N SER A 215 2.02 -10.93 -22.26
CA SER A 215 3.15 -10.01 -22.06
C SER A 215 4.34 -10.71 -21.42
N ARG A 216 4.10 -11.55 -20.39
CA ARG A 216 5.14 -12.32 -19.72
C ARG A 216 5.80 -13.36 -20.65
N ALA A 217 5.05 -13.98 -21.56
CA ALA A 217 5.59 -14.91 -22.54
C ALA A 217 6.52 -14.20 -23.52
N LEU A 218 6.18 -12.98 -23.92
CA LEU A 218 6.97 -12.16 -24.84
C LEU A 218 8.16 -11.48 -24.14
N HIS A 219 7.96 -11.02 -22.89
CA HIS A 219 8.93 -10.28 -22.09
C HIS A 219 9.08 -10.94 -20.70
N PRO A 220 9.87 -12.03 -20.58
CA PRO A 220 10.07 -12.71 -19.30
C PRO A 220 10.64 -11.77 -18.24
N PRO A 221 10.11 -11.74 -17.02
CA PRO A 221 10.56 -10.84 -15.94
C PRO A 221 12.05 -10.94 -15.63
N SER A 222 12.65 -12.10 -15.82
CA SER A 222 14.10 -12.33 -15.63
C SER A 222 15.01 -11.57 -16.60
N LYS A 223 14.45 -11.04 -17.70
CA LYS A 223 15.17 -10.27 -18.72
C LYS A 223 14.92 -8.77 -18.64
N ILE A 224 14.02 -8.33 -17.75
CA ILE A 224 13.66 -6.91 -17.59
C ILE A 224 14.59 -6.29 -16.55
N LYS A 225 15.32 -5.27 -16.94
CA LYS A 225 16.11 -4.49 -16.00
C LYS A 225 15.19 -3.44 -15.30
N PRO A 226 15.38 -3.17 -14.01
CA PRO A 226 14.57 -2.19 -13.29
C PRO A 226 14.55 -0.81 -13.95
N GLU A 227 15.69 -0.35 -14.48
CA GLU A 227 15.83 0.97 -15.12
C GLU A 227 15.04 1.08 -16.44
N GLU A 228 14.83 -0.05 -17.12
CA GLU A 228 14.11 -0.15 -18.40
C GLU A 228 12.62 -0.46 -18.17
N SER A 229 12.22 -0.76 -16.94
CA SER A 229 10.84 -1.11 -16.61
C SER A 229 9.95 0.13 -16.56
N HIS A 230 8.69 -0.06 -16.93
CA HIS A 230 7.69 1.01 -16.95
C HIS A 230 6.41 0.57 -16.24
N SER A 231 5.79 1.53 -15.54
CA SER A 231 4.47 1.36 -14.97
C SER A 231 3.40 1.27 -16.06
N ASP A 232 2.33 0.53 -15.78
CA ASP A 232 1.12 0.48 -16.61
C ASP A 232 0.25 1.75 -16.39
N LEU A 233 0.63 2.63 -15.46
CA LEU A 233 -0.09 3.85 -15.14
C LEU A 233 0.08 4.87 -16.27
N LYS A 234 -0.99 5.04 -17.06
CA LYS A 234 -1.07 6.05 -18.12
C LYS A 234 -2.43 6.71 -18.07
N PRO A 235 -2.51 8.01 -18.33
CA PRO A 235 -3.80 8.67 -18.47
C PRO A 235 -4.69 7.94 -19.48
N LEU A 236 -5.94 7.72 -19.10
CA LEU A 236 -6.93 7.10 -19.97
C LEU A 236 -7.90 8.15 -20.50
N PRO A 237 -8.46 7.97 -21.72
CA PRO A 237 -9.58 8.77 -22.20
C PRO A 237 -10.72 8.75 -21.17
N GLY A 238 -11.37 9.91 -20.95
CA GLY A 238 -12.44 10.07 -19.96
C GLY A 238 -13.52 8.97 -19.99
N PRO A 239 -14.10 8.63 -21.15
CA PRO A 239 -15.09 7.56 -21.24
C PRO A 239 -14.60 6.17 -20.80
N ALA A 240 -13.35 5.83 -21.16
CA ALA A 240 -12.73 4.55 -20.75
C ALA A 240 -12.48 4.52 -19.24
N ASN A 241 -11.94 5.60 -18.68
CA ASN A 241 -11.72 5.74 -17.24
C ASN A 241 -13.03 5.65 -16.46
N TYR A 242 -14.09 6.30 -16.95
CA TYR A 242 -15.43 6.24 -16.35
C TYR A 242 -16.02 4.82 -16.38
N LEU A 243 -15.94 4.13 -17.52
CA LEU A 243 -16.43 2.75 -17.64
C LEU A 243 -15.71 1.80 -16.66
N LEU A 244 -14.37 1.85 -16.61
CA LEU A 244 -13.59 1.00 -15.72
C LEU A 244 -13.87 1.32 -14.24
N ARG A 245 -14.05 2.60 -13.90
CA ARG A 245 -14.47 3.02 -12.57
C ARG A 245 -15.85 2.47 -12.22
N SER A 246 -16.82 2.53 -13.14
CA SER A 246 -18.17 2.02 -12.92
C SER A 246 -18.18 0.52 -12.67
N ILE A 247 -17.32 -0.24 -13.36
CA ILE A 247 -17.14 -1.68 -13.11
C ILE A 247 -16.63 -1.90 -11.68
N LEU A 248 -15.63 -1.15 -11.23
CA LEU A 248 -15.07 -1.30 -9.89
C LEU A 248 -16.04 -0.83 -8.79
N GLU A 249 -16.89 0.16 -9.07
CA GLU A 249 -17.97 0.56 -8.17
C GLU A 249 -19.04 -0.54 -8.04
N ALA A 250 -19.36 -1.24 -9.12
CA ALA A 250 -20.25 -2.42 -9.06
C ALA A 250 -19.62 -3.55 -8.21
N GLU A 251 -18.32 -3.81 -8.38
CA GLU A 251 -17.60 -4.75 -7.52
C GLU A 251 -17.62 -4.31 -6.05
N ARG A 252 -17.42 -3.02 -5.78
CA ARG A 252 -17.51 -2.46 -4.43
C ARG A 252 -18.87 -2.75 -3.79
N ALA A 253 -19.97 -2.59 -4.55
CA ALA A 253 -21.31 -2.93 -4.08
C ALA A 253 -21.47 -4.43 -3.79
N MET A 254 -20.85 -5.30 -4.60
CA MET A 254 -20.80 -6.74 -4.34
C MET A 254 -19.97 -7.06 -3.11
N ILE A 255 -18.78 -6.45 -2.97
CA ILE A 255 -17.90 -6.62 -1.80
C ILE A 255 -18.63 -6.21 -0.52
N LYS A 256 -19.50 -5.21 -0.54
CA LYS A 256 -20.31 -4.85 0.62
C LYS A 256 -21.14 -6.02 1.17
N LYS A 257 -21.62 -6.88 0.30
CA LYS A 257 -22.55 -7.99 0.63
C LYS A 257 -21.84 -9.33 0.81
N THR A 258 -20.76 -9.58 0.07
CA THR A 258 -20.06 -10.86 0.05
C THR A 258 -18.57 -10.70 -0.17
N SER A 259 -17.80 -11.76 0.01
CA SER A 259 -16.37 -11.77 -0.33
C SER A 259 -16.15 -12.41 -1.69
N LEU A 260 -15.46 -11.70 -2.57
CA LEU A 260 -15.13 -12.20 -3.91
C LEU A 260 -13.94 -13.16 -3.82
N PRO A 261 -14.02 -14.35 -4.44
CA PRO A 261 -13.03 -15.41 -4.25
C PRO A 261 -11.73 -15.19 -5.05
N TYR A 262 -11.76 -14.42 -6.14
CA TYR A 262 -10.62 -14.18 -7.03
C TYR A 262 -10.64 -12.74 -7.56
N GLY A 263 -9.51 -12.25 -8.04
CA GLY A 263 -9.31 -10.91 -8.59
C GLY A 263 -7.82 -10.55 -8.58
N LEU A 264 -7.44 -9.46 -9.22
CA LEU A 264 -6.03 -9.04 -9.31
C LEU A 264 -5.44 -8.54 -8.00
N THR A 265 -6.28 -8.12 -7.06
CA THR A 265 -5.87 -7.64 -5.73
C THR A 265 -6.54 -8.46 -4.64
N ILE A 266 -5.76 -8.92 -3.66
CA ILE A 266 -6.28 -9.54 -2.45
C ILE A 266 -6.38 -8.45 -1.38
N ILE A 267 -7.54 -8.37 -0.74
CA ILE A 267 -7.80 -7.41 0.33
C ILE A 267 -8.10 -8.18 1.61
N THR A 268 -7.47 -7.77 2.70
CA THR A 268 -7.64 -8.40 4.00
C THR A 268 -7.87 -7.33 5.06
N LEU A 269 -8.91 -7.50 5.86
CA LEU A 269 -9.12 -6.78 7.12
C LEU A 269 -8.91 -7.77 8.25
N ALA A 270 -7.95 -7.49 9.11
CA ALA A 270 -7.57 -8.31 10.25
C ALA A 270 -7.63 -7.51 11.54
N GLN A 271 -7.63 -8.18 12.69
CA GLN A 271 -7.67 -7.57 14.01
C GLN A 271 -6.59 -8.20 14.90
N LYS A 272 -5.92 -7.34 15.69
CA LYS A 272 -4.99 -7.74 16.75
C LYS A 272 -5.72 -8.30 17.95
#